data_45822d74f0db3a0312e2e6fcfc149733
#
_entry.id   45822d74f0db3a0312e2e6fcfc149733
#
_cell.length_a   1.000
_cell.length_b   1.000
_cell.length_c   1.000
_cell.angle_alpha   90.00
_cell.angle_beta   90.00
_cell.angle_gamma   90.00
#
_symmetry.space_group_name_H-M   'P 1'
#
loop_
_entity.id
_entity.type
_entity.pdbx_description
1 polymer ?
#
loop_
_entity_poly.entity_id
_entity_poly.type
_entity_poly.pdbx_seq_one_letter_code
_entity_poly.pdbx_strand_id
1 'polypeptide(L)'
;MSELIVWTYDWVPEGPRGFVRDLRLRWASEEAGLAYSVRTVPFDDRGPDHLARQPFGQVPFLSDGGLEIFESGAGLLHLARKSEKLMPRDPVGEAQTLQWTIAALNSIEMVSVPW
;
A
#
# COMPACT_ATOMS: atom_id res chain seq x y z
N MET A 1 3.25 -19.65 8.21
CA MET A 1 2.53 -18.41 8.49
C MET A 1 3.14 -17.27 7.71
N SER A 2 2.30 -16.54 7.01
CA SER A 2 2.78 -15.36 6.32
C SER A 2 3.02 -14.23 7.32
N GLU A 3 4.07 -13.48 7.09
CA GLU A 3 4.36 -12.26 7.81
C GLU A 3 4.07 -11.07 6.92
N LEU A 4 3.10 -10.25 7.32
CA LEU A 4 2.70 -9.07 6.58
C LEU A 4 3.51 -7.88 7.07
N ILE A 5 4.24 -7.25 6.16
CA ILE A 5 5.09 -6.10 6.47
C ILE A 5 4.74 -4.96 5.53
N VAL A 6 4.42 -3.81 6.10
CA VAL A 6 4.24 -2.57 5.36
C VAL A 6 5.53 -1.78 5.47
N TRP A 7 6.15 -1.47 4.32
CA TRP A 7 7.40 -0.73 4.26
C TRP A 7 7.13 0.74 3.96
N THR A 8 7.79 1.61 4.70
CA THR A 8 7.68 3.06 4.52
C THR A 8 9.06 3.70 4.72
N TYR A 9 9.13 5.04 4.64
CA TYR A 9 10.38 5.74 4.91
C TYR A 9 10.61 5.87 6.42
N ASP A 10 11.88 5.84 6.83
CA ASP A 10 12.27 6.08 8.22
C ASP A 10 12.01 7.53 8.63
N TRP A 11 12.04 8.43 7.67
CA TRP A 11 11.85 9.87 7.87
C TRP A 11 11.40 10.50 6.56
N VAL A 12 10.62 11.56 6.64
CA VAL A 12 10.27 12.38 5.48
C VAL A 12 10.33 13.86 5.87
N PRO A 13 10.58 14.76 4.89
CA PRO A 13 10.47 16.20 5.13
C PRO A 13 9.08 16.59 5.62
N GLU A 14 8.94 17.80 6.17
CA GLU A 14 7.67 18.25 6.74
C GLU A 14 6.52 18.29 5.73
N GLY A 15 6.79 18.67 4.48
CA GLY A 15 5.76 18.80 3.45
C GLY A 15 4.93 17.54 3.24
N PRO A 16 5.55 16.38 2.93
CA PRO A 16 4.79 15.15 2.73
C PRO A 16 4.36 14.44 4.02
N ARG A 17 4.79 14.93 5.18
CA ARG A 17 4.48 14.26 6.46
C ARG A 17 2.97 14.21 6.68
N GLY A 18 2.47 13.01 6.97
CA GLY A 18 1.04 12.76 7.14
C GLY A 18 0.31 12.42 5.85
N PHE A 19 0.99 12.52 4.69
CA PHE A 19 0.41 12.26 3.38
C PHE A 19 1.10 11.10 2.65
N VAL A 20 2.03 10.42 3.31
CA VAL A 20 2.72 9.28 2.71
C VAL A 20 1.72 8.12 2.57
N ARG A 21 1.75 7.47 1.41
CA ARG A 21 0.70 6.50 1.02
C ARG A 21 0.75 5.19 1.77
N ASP A 22 1.75 4.97 2.65
CA ASP A 22 1.76 3.82 3.55
C ASP A 22 0.54 3.80 4.47
N LEU A 23 -0.05 4.96 4.75
CA LEU A 23 -1.29 5.07 5.53
C LEU A 23 -2.41 4.22 4.92
N ARG A 24 -2.47 4.11 3.61
CA ARG A 24 -3.50 3.31 2.93
C ARG A 24 -3.43 1.85 3.33
N LEU A 25 -2.23 1.29 3.30
CA LEU A 25 -2.01 -0.11 3.63
C LEU A 25 -2.16 -0.38 5.13
N ARG A 26 -1.70 0.55 5.95
CA ARG A 26 -1.84 0.46 7.40
C ARG A 26 -3.30 0.53 7.81
N TRP A 27 -4.03 1.50 7.28
CA TRP A 27 -5.46 1.65 7.58
C TRP A 27 -6.25 0.42 7.13
N ALA A 28 -6.02 -0.06 5.90
CA ALA A 28 -6.69 -1.24 5.39
C ALA A 28 -6.42 -2.46 6.28
N SER A 29 -5.18 -2.64 6.73
CA SER A 29 -4.82 -3.74 7.61
C SER A 29 -5.55 -3.65 8.95
N GLU A 30 -5.65 -2.45 9.53
CA GLU A 30 -6.40 -2.22 10.77
C GLU A 30 -7.89 -2.52 10.60
N GLU A 31 -8.50 -2.01 9.53
CA GLU A 31 -9.92 -2.25 9.25
C GLU A 31 -10.23 -3.74 9.06
N ALA A 32 -9.33 -4.46 8.45
CA ALA A 32 -9.49 -5.90 8.20
C ALA A 32 -9.14 -6.76 9.40
N GLY A 33 -8.56 -6.17 10.44
CA GLY A 33 -8.08 -6.94 11.60
C GLY A 33 -6.90 -7.83 11.28
N LEU A 34 -6.08 -7.46 10.31
CA LEU A 34 -4.90 -8.22 9.91
C LEU A 34 -3.70 -7.82 10.80
N ALA A 35 -2.99 -8.83 11.28
CA ALA A 35 -1.73 -8.58 11.97
C ALA A 35 -0.66 -8.18 10.97
N TYR A 36 0.07 -7.11 11.25
CA TYR A 36 1.14 -6.62 10.38
C TYR A 36 2.20 -5.91 11.20
N SER A 37 3.37 -5.75 10.62
CA SER A 37 4.41 -4.90 11.17
C SER A 37 4.79 -3.82 10.17
N VAL A 38 5.38 -2.74 10.67
CA VAL A 38 5.87 -1.65 9.83
C VAL A 38 7.39 -1.66 9.91
N ARG A 39 8.04 -1.67 8.76
CA ARG A 39 9.49 -1.55 8.66
C ARG A 39 9.84 -0.38 7.76
N THR A 40 11.04 0.12 7.88
CA THR A 40 11.44 1.35 7.21
C THR A 40 12.62 1.15 6.29
N VAL A 41 12.68 2.03 5.29
CA VAL A 41 13.86 2.20 4.42
C VAL A 41 14.30 3.66 4.50
N PRO A 42 15.60 3.94 4.27
CA PRO A 42 16.08 5.32 4.30
C PRO A 42 15.44 6.18 3.20
N PHE A 43 15.03 7.37 3.56
CA PHE A 43 14.49 8.34 2.61
C PHE A 43 15.58 8.83 1.65
N ASP A 44 16.75 9.13 2.19
CA ASP A 44 17.84 9.77 1.44
C ASP A 44 18.76 8.79 0.71
N ASP A 45 18.70 7.51 1.07
CA ASP A 45 19.61 6.50 0.51
C ASP A 45 18.82 5.27 0.09
N ARG A 46 18.40 5.27 -1.17
CA ARG A 46 17.61 4.19 -1.75
C ARG A 46 18.56 3.14 -2.33
N GLY A 47 18.93 2.19 -1.48
CA GLY A 47 19.89 1.17 -1.82
C GLY A 47 19.35 0.07 -2.73
N PRO A 48 20.23 -0.90 -3.12
CA PRO A 48 19.84 -1.98 -4.03
C PRO A 48 18.67 -2.84 -3.53
N ASP A 49 18.59 -3.09 -2.22
CA ASP A 49 17.49 -3.88 -1.67
C ASP A 49 16.15 -3.20 -1.85
N HIS A 50 16.11 -1.89 -1.63
CA HIS A 50 14.89 -1.11 -1.84
C HIS A 50 14.48 -1.15 -3.33
N LEU A 51 15.42 -0.89 -4.22
CA LEU A 51 15.14 -0.86 -5.66
C LEU A 51 14.76 -2.22 -6.21
N ALA A 52 15.23 -3.31 -5.61
CA ALA A 52 14.84 -4.66 -6.00
C ALA A 52 13.36 -4.94 -5.69
N ARG A 53 12.82 -4.32 -4.64
CA ARG A 53 11.43 -4.51 -4.23
C ARG A 53 10.48 -3.46 -4.77
N GLN A 54 10.99 -2.26 -5.03
CA GLN A 54 10.22 -1.15 -5.58
C GLN A 54 11.11 -0.42 -6.60
N PRO A 55 10.94 -0.74 -7.90
CA PRO A 55 11.87 -0.26 -8.93
C PRO A 55 11.89 1.26 -9.10
N PHE A 56 10.87 1.96 -8.62
CA PHE A 56 10.82 3.42 -8.68
C PHE A 56 11.39 4.09 -7.43
N GLY A 57 11.89 3.30 -6.47
CA GLY A 57 12.49 3.82 -5.24
C GLY A 57 11.49 4.54 -4.34
N GLN A 58 10.24 4.16 -4.39
CA GLN A 58 9.16 4.80 -3.63
C GLN A 58 8.71 3.94 -2.46
N VAL A 59 7.81 4.45 -1.66
CA VAL A 59 7.05 3.74 -0.65
C VAL A 59 5.56 4.05 -0.86
N PRO A 60 4.63 3.23 -0.37
CA PRO A 60 4.86 1.98 0.34
C PRO A 60 5.14 0.82 -0.61
N PHE A 61 5.67 -0.24 -0.06
CA PHE A 61 5.62 -1.56 -0.67
C PHE A 61 5.34 -2.58 0.43
N LEU A 62 4.95 -3.77 0.03
CA LEU A 62 4.39 -4.77 0.94
C LEU A 62 5.15 -6.06 0.78
N SER A 63 5.48 -6.69 1.91
CA SER A 63 5.99 -8.06 1.94
C SER A 63 4.94 -8.94 2.60
N ASP A 64 4.69 -10.10 2.03
CA ASP A 64 3.73 -11.05 2.60
C ASP A 64 4.22 -12.46 2.33
N GLY A 65 4.95 -13.02 3.30
CA GLY A 65 5.42 -14.39 3.22
C GLY A 65 6.28 -14.70 2.00
N GLY A 66 7.17 -13.82 1.61
CA GLY A 66 8.02 -13.99 0.44
C GLY A 66 7.49 -13.34 -0.83
N LEU A 67 6.23 -12.92 -0.84
CA LEU A 67 5.66 -12.13 -1.93
C LEU A 67 5.96 -10.66 -1.68
N GLU A 68 6.50 -9.98 -2.68
CA GLU A 68 6.78 -8.56 -2.62
C GLU A 68 5.88 -7.83 -3.61
N ILE A 69 5.17 -6.80 -3.14
CA ILE A 69 4.21 -6.06 -3.96
C ILE A 69 4.51 -4.57 -3.84
N PHE A 70 4.74 -3.91 -4.95
CA PHE A 70 4.81 -2.45 -4.98
C PHE A 70 3.54 -1.89 -5.62
N GLU A 71 3.31 -0.60 -5.54
CA GLU A 71 2.08 0.14 -5.84
C GLU A 71 1.08 0.03 -4.69
N SER A 72 0.69 1.17 -4.11
CA SER A 72 -0.25 1.15 -2.97
C SER A 72 -1.60 0.55 -3.36
N GLY A 73 -2.06 0.79 -4.59
CA GLY A 73 -3.31 0.20 -5.07
C GLY A 73 -3.25 -1.30 -5.18
N ALA A 74 -2.14 -1.85 -5.70
CA ALA A 74 -1.95 -3.29 -5.77
C ALA A 74 -1.88 -3.91 -4.37
N GLY A 75 -1.21 -3.23 -3.43
CA GLY A 75 -1.18 -3.64 -2.04
C GLY A 75 -2.55 -3.66 -1.41
N LEU A 76 -3.37 -2.63 -1.65
CA LEU A 76 -4.74 -2.58 -1.15
C LEU A 76 -5.58 -3.75 -1.67
N LEU A 77 -5.48 -4.05 -2.95
CA LEU A 77 -6.22 -5.17 -3.54
C LEU A 77 -5.75 -6.52 -2.98
N HIS A 78 -4.45 -6.66 -2.75
CA HIS A 78 -3.92 -7.85 -2.10
C HIS A 78 -4.51 -8.04 -0.70
N LEU A 79 -4.54 -6.96 0.10
CA LEU A 79 -5.13 -6.99 1.44
C LEU A 79 -6.63 -7.26 1.38
N ALA A 80 -7.31 -6.68 0.38
CA ALA A 80 -8.74 -6.85 0.20
C ALA A 80 -9.12 -8.32 -0.02
N ARG A 81 -8.26 -9.08 -0.69
CA ARG A 81 -8.49 -10.50 -0.89
C ARG A 81 -8.34 -11.33 0.38
N LYS A 82 -7.77 -10.76 1.43
CA LYS A 82 -7.61 -11.43 2.73
C LYS A 82 -8.79 -11.22 3.65
N SER A 83 -9.72 -10.30 3.34
CA SER A 83 -10.79 -9.96 4.28
C SER A 83 -12.05 -9.50 3.54
N GLU A 84 -13.17 -10.12 3.90
CA GLU A 84 -14.48 -9.71 3.39
C GLU A 84 -14.89 -8.33 3.86
N LYS A 85 -14.27 -7.81 4.90
CA LYS A 85 -14.51 -6.44 5.37
C LYS A 85 -14.06 -5.41 4.35
N LEU A 86 -13.04 -5.74 3.55
CA LEU A 86 -12.50 -4.83 2.54
C LEU A 86 -13.12 -5.07 1.16
N MET A 87 -13.41 -6.32 0.83
CA MET A 87 -13.94 -6.67 -0.49
C MET A 87 -14.93 -7.83 -0.37
N PRO A 88 -16.18 -7.63 -0.82
CA PRO A 88 -17.15 -8.73 -0.86
C PRO A 88 -16.67 -9.88 -1.76
N ARG A 89 -17.14 -11.08 -1.45
CA ARG A 89 -16.71 -12.29 -2.17
C ARG A 89 -17.53 -12.61 -3.41
N ASP A 90 -18.54 -11.81 -3.70
CA ASP A 90 -19.35 -11.99 -4.91
C ASP A 90 -18.76 -11.23 -6.10
N PRO A 91 -19.01 -11.66 -7.35
CA PRO A 91 -18.41 -11.01 -8.51
C PRO A 91 -18.77 -9.54 -8.68
N VAL A 92 -19.97 -9.14 -8.31
CA VAL A 92 -20.40 -7.74 -8.42
C VAL A 92 -19.65 -6.87 -7.40
N GLY A 93 -19.60 -7.31 -6.14
CA GLY A 93 -18.88 -6.59 -5.09
C GLY A 93 -17.39 -6.50 -5.37
N GLU A 94 -16.80 -7.57 -5.90
CA GLU A 94 -15.40 -7.56 -6.29
C GLU A 94 -15.13 -6.55 -7.40
N ALA A 95 -15.96 -6.56 -8.45
CA ALA A 95 -15.80 -5.64 -9.56
C ALA A 95 -15.95 -4.18 -9.10
N GLN A 96 -16.90 -3.89 -8.23
CA GLN A 96 -17.11 -2.54 -7.71
C GLN A 96 -15.94 -2.09 -6.84
N THR A 97 -15.37 -2.98 -6.04
CA THR A 97 -14.20 -2.66 -5.22
C THR A 97 -13.01 -2.31 -6.11
N LEU A 98 -12.76 -3.10 -7.15
CA LEU A 98 -11.71 -2.80 -8.14
C LEU A 98 -11.96 -1.46 -8.82
N GLN A 99 -13.19 -1.22 -9.27
CA GLN A 99 -13.58 0.01 -9.94
C GLN A 99 -13.29 1.24 -9.08
N TRP A 100 -13.76 1.25 -7.84
CA TRP A 100 -13.61 2.41 -6.98
C TRP A 100 -12.19 2.60 -6.49
N THR A 101 -11.44 1.52 -6.29
CA THR A 101 -10.03 1.61 -5.95
C THR A 101 -9.25 2.27 -7.09
N ILE A 102 -9.45 1.82 -8.31
CA ILE A 102 -8.77 2.39 -9.48
C ILE A 102 -9.23 3.82 -9.72
N ALA A 103 -10.52 4.11 -9.56
CA ALA A 103 -11.03 5.47 -9.70
C ALA A 103 -10.38 6.43 -8.70
N ALA A 104 -10.21 6.00 -7.46
CA ALA A 104 -9.56 6.81 -6.43
C ALA A 104 -8.11 7.15 -6.82
N LEU A 105 -7.37 6.17 -7.33
CA LEU A 105 -5.96 6.34 -7.68
C LEU A 105 -5.76 7.13 -8.97
N ASN A 106 -6.60 6.89 -9.96
CA ASN A 106 -6.38 7.40 -11.31
C ASN A 106 -7.20 8.66 -11.62
N SER A 107 -8.47 8.68 -11.22
CA SER A 107 -9.38 9.75 -11.61
C SER A 107 -9.46 10.87 -10.58
N ILE A 108 -9.26 10.55 -9.32
CA ILE A 108 -9.39 11.51 -8.23
C ILE A 108 -8.02 11.99 -7.74
N GLU A 109 -7.13 11.07 -7.37
CA GLU A 109 -5.83 11.45 -6.82
C GLU A 109 -5.01 12.27 -7.81
N MET A 110 -4.99 11.87 -9.07
CA MET A 110 -4.14 12.51 -10.07
C MET A 110 -4.51 13.96 -10.35
N VAL A 111 -5.75 14.35 -10.06
CA VAL A 111 -6.21 15.73 -10.27
C VAL A 111 -6.36 16.51 -8.96
N SER A 112 -6.33 15.84 -7.81
CA SER A 112 -6.57 16.48 -6.52
C SER A 112 -5.30 16.70 -5.70
N VAL A 113 -4.22 15.99 -6.01
CA VAL A 113 -2.96 16.12 -5.27
C VAL A 113 -1.95 16.86 -6.13
N PRO A 114 -1.59 18.10 -5.80
CA PRO A 114 -0.53 18.81 -6.52
C PRO A 114 0.84 18.24 -6.14
N TRP A 115 1.68 18.04 -7.13
CA TRP A 115 3.04 17.52 -6.96
C TRP A 115 4.09 18.49 -7.50
#